data_81c06fb06d1a9edcab9f66b98828b37c
#
_entry.id   81c06fb06d1a9edcab9f66b98828b37c
#
_cell.length_a   1.000
_cell.length_b   1.000
_cell.length_c   1.000
_cell.angle_alpha   90.00
_cell.angle_beta   90.00
_cell.angle_gamma   90.00
#
_symmetry.space_group_name_H-M   'P 1'
#
loop_
_entity.id
_entity.type
_entity.pdbx_description
1 polymer ?
#
loop_
_entity_poly.entity_id
_entity_poly.type
_entity_poly.pdbx_seq_one_letter_code
_entity_poly.pdbx_strand_id
1 'polypeptide(L)'
;MIVIYSDGGEFLLLERRRPPGFWQSVTGSMEWGERADDAARREVIEETGITQGVLVNLQWTQMYDILPAFGKVYAPGITRNLEHAFSLRLKERIPVTLSDSEHVQLRWLSEAEAAATVSSSTNREVIESLRLELLW
;
A
#
# COMPACT_ATOMS: atom_id res chain seq x y z
N MET A 1 -4.75 2.14 0.70
CA MET A 1 -3.70 1.32 0.05
C MET A 1 -3.07 2.11 -1.09
N ILE A 2 -1.77 2.15 -1.12
CA ILE A 2 -1.05 2.80 -2.21
C ILE A 2 -0.07 1.78 -2.81
N VAL A 3 -0.31 1.39 -4.06
CA VAL A 3 0.55 0.47 -4.79
C VAL A 3 1.61 1.28 -5.52
N ILE A 4 2.87 1.09 -5.13
CA ILE A 4 4.01 1.81 -5.71
C ILE A 4 4.69 0.91 -6.73
N TYR A 5 4.87 1.41 -7.94
CA TYR A 5 5.53 0.64 -9.00
C TYR A 5 6.39 1.55 -9.88
N SER A 6 7.36 0.93 -10.56
CA SER A 6 8.24 1.62 -11.50
C SER A 6 7.82 1.35 -12.94
N ASP A 7 8.24 2.20 -13.85
CA ASP A 7 8.00 2.01 -15.28
C ASP A 7 8.62 0.70 -15.80
N GLY A 8 9.62 0.17 -15.09
CA GLY A 8 10.21 -1.13 -15.41
C GLY A 8 9.36 -2.33 -15.00
N GLY A 9 8.20 -2.11 -14.38
CA GLY A 9 7.30 -3.19 -13.99
C GLY A 9 7.60 -3.82 -12.65
N GLU A 10 8.34 -3.13 -11.78
CA GLU A 10 8.64 -3.62 -10.44
C GLU A 10 7.75 -2.93 -9.40
N PHE A 11 7.23 -3.72 -8.47
CA PHE A 11 6.32 -3.28 -7.42
C PHE A 11 7.02 -3.32 -6.06
N LEU A 12 6.83 -2.27 -5.27
CA LEU A 12 7.37 -2.19 -3.92
C LEU A 12 6.45 -2.86 -2.92
N LEU A 13 6.99 -3.83 -2.19
CA LEU A 13 6.29 -4.45 -1.06
C LEU A 13 7.08 -4.26 0.22
N LEU A 14 6.34 -4.12 1.31
CA LEU A 14 6.89 -3.94 2.65
C LEU A 14 6.41 -5.08 3.55
N GLU A 15 7.30 -5.63 4.36
CA GLU A 15 6.93 -6.62 5.37
C GLU A 15 6.66 -5.90 6.69
N ARG A 16 5.48 -6.14 7.27
CA ARG A 16 5.12 -5.55 8.56
C ARG A 16 5.96 -6.16 9.68
N ARG A 17 6.27 -5.33 10.66
CA ARG A 17 6.86 -5.82 11.90
C ARG A 17 5.86 -6.69 12.65
N ARG A 18 4.57 -6.32 12.59
CA ARG A 18 3.49 -7.06 13.26
C ARG A 18 2.23 -7.04 12.39
N PRO A 19 1.63 -8.20 12.10
CA PRO A 19 2.18 -9.54 12.36
C PRO A 19 3.36 -9.85 11.43
N PRO A 20 4.37 -10.63 11.91
CA PRO A 20 5.52 -11.01 11.07
C PRO A 20 5.08 -11.80 9.83
N GLY A 21 5.81 -11.62 8.74
CA GLY A 21 5.52 -12.33 7.51
C GLY A 21 4.36 -11.75 6.70
N PHE A 22 3.76 -10.63 7.15
CA PHE A 22 2.68 -9.97 6.43
C PHE A 22 3.25 -8.95 5.44
N TRP A 23 3.11 -9.24 4.16
CA TRP A 23 3.59 -8.40 3.07
C TRP A 23 2.47 -7.58 2.47
N GLN A 24 2.74 -6.31 2.20
CA GLN A 24 1.73 -5.39 1.71
C GLN A 24 2.34 -4.22 0.92
N SER A 25 1.50 -3.58 0.11
CA SER A 25 1.77 -2.24 -0.38
C SER A 25 1.63 -1.25 0.78
N VAL A 26 1.96 0.02 0.56
CA VAL A 26 1.79 1.05 1.59
C VAL A 26 0.31 1.11 1.98
N THR A 27 0.04 1.13 3.29
CA THR A 27 -1.31 1.28 3.81
C THR A 27 -1.30 2.28 4.96
N GLY A 28 -2.45 2.87 5.21
CA GLY A 28 -2.63 3.76 6.33
C GLY A 28 -4.06 4.22 6.43
N SER A 29 -4.37 4.95 7.48
CA SER A 29 -5.70 5.47 7.76
C SER A 29 -5.75 6.97 7.53
N MET A 30 -6.91 7.46 7.09
CA MET A 30 -7.16 8.89 7.00
C MET A 30 -7.27 9.47 8.41
N GLU A 31 -6.65 10.62 8.62
CA GLU A 31 -6.84 11.40 9.82
C GLU A 31 -8.13 12.21 9.70
N TRP A 32 -8.66 12.65 10.83
CA TRP A 32 -9.89 13.43 10.84
C TRP A 32 -9.76 14.68 9.97
N GLY A 33 -10.73 14.86 9.06
CA GLY A 33 -10.74 16.00 8.15
C GLY A 33 -9.78 15.91 6.97
N GLU A 34 -9.01 14.84 6.87
CA GLU A 34 -8.03 14.66 5.81
C GLU A 34 -8.70 14.11 4.55
N ARG A 35 -8.27 14.61 3.38
CA ARG A 35 -8.72 14.04 2.10
C ARG A 35 -7.96 12.74 1.82
N ALA A 36 -8.58 11.83 1.06
CA ALA A 36 -7.99 10.52 0.77
C ALA A 36 -6.65 10.63 0.04
N ASP A 37 -6.53 11.53 -0.94
CA ASP A 37 -5.27 11.72 -1.67
C ASP A 37 -4.19 12.36 -0.81
N ASP A 38 -4.54 13.26 0.10
CA ASP A 38 -3.58 13.84 1.05
C ASP A 38 -3.10 12.78 2.04
N ALA A 39 -4.00 11.93 2.51
CA ALA A 39 -3.66 10.81 3.38
C ALA A 39 -2.71 9.83 2.66
N ALA A 40 -2.98 9.53 1.39
CA ALA A 40 -2.13 8.64 0.61
C ALA A 40 -0.71 9.20 0.49
N ARG A 41 -0.57 10.49 0.17
CA ARG A 41 0.75 11.13 0.09
C ARG A 41 1.47 11.09 1.44
N ARG A 42 0.78 11.41 2.50
CA ARG A 42 1.34 11.41 3.86
C ARG A 42 1.86 10.03 4.23
N GLU A 43 1.06 8.99 4.01
CA GLU A 43 1.44 7.62 4.34
C GLU A 43 2.64 7.14 3.51
N VAL A 44 2.71 7.48 2.24
CA VAL A 44 3.87 7.14 1.40
C VAL A 44 5.13 7.77 1.98
N ILE A 45 5.09 9.05 2.33
CA ILE A 45 6.23 9.75 2.90
C ILE A 45 6.64 9.13 4.25
N GLU A 46 5.68 8.87 5.12
CA GLU A 46 5.95 8.29 6.44
C GLU A 46 6.56 6.89 6.35
N GLU A 47 6.05 6.05 5.45
CA GLU A 47 6.47 4.65 5.39
C GLU A 47 7.66 4.39 4.48
N THR A 48 7.93 5.25 3.51
CA THR A 48 8.98 5.01 2.52
C THR A 48 9.94 6.18 2.31
N GLY A 49 9.58 7.37 2.74
CA GLY A 49 10.36 8.58 2.45
C GLY A 49 10.22 9.08 1.01
N ILE A 50 9.40 8.44 0.18
CA ILE A 50 9.22 8.82 -1.22
C ILE A 50 8.37 10.09 -1.31
N THR A 51 8.88 11.12 -1.99
CA THR A 51 8.19 12.41 -2.16
C THR A 51 7.85 12.70 -3.61
N GLN A 52 8.23 11.81 -4.54
CA GLN A 52 8.03 11.99 -5.98
C GLN A 52 7.12 10.90 -6.54
N GLY A 53 6.79 11.00 -7.81
CA GLY A 53 5.94 10.05 -8.49
C GLY A 53 4.55 10.60 -8.79
N VAL A 54 3.85 9.91 -9.68
CA VAL A 54 2.49 10.30 -10.09
C VAL A 54 1.48 9.47 -9.29
N LEU A 55 0.74 10.15 -8.43
CA LEU A 55 -0.30 9.54 -7.61
C LEU A 55 -1.62 9.56 -8.36
N VAL A 56 -2.25 8.39 -8.50
CA VAL A 56 -3.54 8.24 -9.16
C VAL A 56 -4.52 7.58 -8.21
N ASN A 57 -5.69 8.20 -8.01
CA ASN A 57 -6.79 7.58 -7.32
C ASN A 57 -7.45 6.60 -8.29
N LEU A 58 -7.44 5.31 -7.95
CA LEU A 58 -7.94 4.27 -8.82
C LEU A 58 -9.47 4.17 -8.81
N GLN A 59 -10.14 5.03 -8.03
CA GLN A 59 -11.59 5.01 -7.88
C GLN A 59 -12.11 3.65 -7.41
N TRP A 60 -11.30 2.96 -6.63
CA TRP A 60 -11.58 1.64 -6.10
C TRP A 60 -11.76 1.76 -4.59
N THR A 61 -12.85 1.23 -4.09
CA THR A 61 -13.12 1.21 -2.65
C THR A 61 -13.68 -0.15 -2.27
N GLN A 62 -13.34 -0.60 -1.06
CA GLN A 62 -13.88 -1.83 -0.50
C GLN A 62 -14.00 -1.73 1.01
N MET A 63 -15.13 -2.21 1.53
CA MET A 63 -15.32 -2.37 2.97
C MET A 63 -14.71 -3.70 3.37
N TYR A 64 -13.94 -3.71 4.46
CA TYR A 64 -13.34 -4.94 4.97
C TYR A 64 -13.42 -5.01 6.49
N ASP A 65 -13.37 -6.24 7.02
CA ASP A 65 -13.35 -6.46 8.45
C ASP A 65 -11.94 -6.19 9.00
N ILE A 66 -11.89 -5.50 10.14
CA ILE A 66 -10.62 -5.20 10.81
C ILE A 66 -10.16 -6.47 11.53
N LEU A 67 -8.96 -6.95 11.17
CA LEU A 67 -8.36 -8.11 11.83
C LEU A 67 -8.01 -7.77 13.29
N PRO A 68 -8.13 -8.72 14.22
CA PRO A 68 -7.80 -8.47 15.63
C PRO A 68 -6.39 -7.90 15.85
N ALA A 69 -5.42 -8.31 15.03
CA ALA A 69 -4.03 -7.81 15.13
C ALA A 69 -3.93 -6.30 14.87
N PHE A 70 -4.90 -5.71 14.16
CA PHE A 70 -4.92 -4.30 13.79
C PHE A 70 -6.01 -3.51 14.52
N GLY A 71 -6.92 -4.19 15.21
CA GLY A 71 -8.13 -3.58 15.77
C GLY A 71 -7.87 -2.48 16.78
N LYS A 72 -6.74 -2.54 17.49
CA LYS A 72 -6.40 -1.54 18.52
C LYS A 72 -6.05 -0.16 17.97
N VAL A 73 -5.82 -0.02 16.65
CA VAL A 73 -5.54 1.29 16.03
C VAL A 73 -6.81 2.05 15.67
N TYR A 74 -7.99 1.45 15.92
CA TYR A 74 -9.29 2.04 15.63
C TYR A 74 -10.08 2.27 16.91
N ALA A 75 -11.10 3.12 16.86
CA ALA A 75 -11.96 3.37 17.98
C ALA A 75 -12.67 2.09 18.44
N PRO A 76 -12.94 1.92 19.75
CA PRO A 76 -13.66 0.75 20.24
C PRO A 76 -14.99 0.55 19.51
N GLY A 77 -15.27 -0.70 19.15
CA GLY A 77 -16.51 -1.07 18.45
C GLY A 77 -16.46 -0.95 16.93
N ILE A 78 -15.38 -0.41 16.37
CA ILE A 78 -15.19 -0.35 14.93
C ILE A 78 -14.58 -1.66 14.46
N THR A 79 -15.33 -2.43 13.66
CA THR A 79 -14.92 -3.73 13.13
C THR A 79 -14.73 -3.74 11.61
N ARG A 80 -15.11 -2.64 10.93
CA ARG A 80 -14.99 -2.50 9.47
C ARG A 80 -14.36 -1.17 9.11
N ASN A 81 -13.66 -1.15 7.98
CA ASN A 81 -13.04 0.05 7.45
C ASN A 81 -13.25 0.12 5.94
N LEU A 82 -13.38 1.34 5.41
CA LEU A 82 -13.46 1.57 3.97
C LEU A 82 -12.04 1.78 3.44
N GLU A 83 -11.62 0.90 2.55
CA GLU A 83 -10.30 0.99 1.93
C GLU A 83 -10.38 1.69 0.57
N HIS A 84 -9.51 2.67 0.37
CA HIS A 84 -9.31 3.33 -0.92
C HIS A 84 -8.02 2.82 -1.54
N ALA A 85 -7.98 2.71 -2.86
CA ALA A 85 -6.79 2.28 -3.56
C ALA A 85 -6.24 3.37 -4.47
N PHE A 86 -4.92 3.55 -4.38
CA PHE A 86 -4.16 4.49 -5.19
C PHE A 86 -3.00 3.75 -5.83
N SER A 87 -2.49 4.27 -6.94
CA SER A 87 -1.20 3.88 -7.47
C SER A 87 -0.24 5.06 -7.41
N LEU A 88 1.04 4.75 -7.20
CA LEU A 88 2.12 5.73 -7.29
C LEU A 88 3.12 5.21 -8.30
N ARG A 89 3.22 5.89 -9.44
CA ARG A 89 4.09 5.51 -10.53
C ARG A 89 5.41 6.28 -10.45
N LEU A 90 6.51 5.54 -10.46
CA LEU A 90 7.86 6.07 -10.48
C LEU A 90 8.50 5.74 -11.83
N LYS A 91 9.39 6.61 -12.32
CA LYS A 91 10.15 6.33 -13.55
C LYS A 91 11.06 5.12 -13.36
N GLU A 92 11.66 5.01 -12.18
CA GLU A 92 12.56 3.91 -11.82
C GLU A 92 12.50 3.68 -10.32
N ARG A 93 13.08 2.56 -9.86
CA ARG A 93 13.21 2.32 -8.43
C ARG A 93 14.07 3.42 -7.82
N ILE A 94 13.69 3.84 -6.63
CA ILE A 94 14.42 4.86 -5.88
C ILE A 94 14.69 4.35 -4.47
N PRO A 95 15.67 4.92 -3.76
CA PRO A 95 15.94 4.54 -2.38
C PRO A 95 14.71 4.72 -1.50
N VAL A 96 14.51 3.76 -0.61
CA VAL A 96 13.38 3.73 0.33
C VAL A 96 13.93 3.71 1.74
N THR A 97 13.38 4.58 2.59
CA THR A 97 13.70 4.60 4.02
C THR A 97 12.50 4.07 4.78
N LEU A 98 12.64 2.87 5.35
CA LEU A 98 11.56 2.24 6.09
C LEU A 98 11.30 2.91 7.43
N SER A 99 10.03 2.93 7.84
CA SER A 99 9.65 3.24 9.22
C SER A 99 9.93 2.01 10.07
N ASP A 100 10.99 2.05 10.88
CA ASP A 100 11.44 0.91 11.69
C ASP A 100 10.38 0.39 12.68
N SER A 101 9.47 1.26 13.12
CA SER A 101 8.40 0.86 14.03
C SER A 101 7.31 0.04 13.33
N GLU A 102 7.18 0.16 12.03
CA GLU A 102 6.09 -0.45 11.26
C GLU A 102 6.54 -1.59 10.36
N HIS A 103 7.72 -1.47 9.74
CA HIS A 103 8.19 -2.42 8.74
C HIS A 103 9.62 -2.88 9.02
N VAL A 104 9.93 -4.11 8.63
CA VAL A 104 11.24 -4.74 8.88
C VAL A 104 12.07 -4.88 7.60
N GLN A 105 11.44 -5.01 6.43
CA GLN A 105 12.17 -5.10 5.16
C GLN A 105 11.28 -4.71 3.98
N LEU A 106 11.93 -4.50 2.84
CA LEU A 106 11.24 -4.19 1.58
C LEU A 106 11.75 -5.10 0.47
N ARG A 107 10.95 -5.24 -0.58
CA ARG A 107 11.33 -5.90 -1.83
C ARG A 107 10.72 -5.17 -3.01
N TRP A 108 11.48 -5.11 -4.09
CA TRP A 108 10.97 -4.72 -5.40
C TRP A 108 10.79 -5.99 -6.21
N LEU A 109 9.56 -6.30 -6.60
CA LEU A 109 9.19 -7.56 -7.24
C LEU A 109 8.46 -7.30 -8.55
N SER A 110 8.53 -8.27 -9.48
CA SER A 110 7.70 -8.24 -10.68
C SER A 110 6.22 -8.30 -10.28
N GLU A 111 5.33 -7.97 -11.20
CA GLU A 111 3.89 -8.02 -10.91
C GLU A 111 3.46 -9.40 -10.42
N ALA A 112 3.89 -10.46 -11.11
CA ALA A 112 3.51 -11.83 -10.74
C ALA A 112 4.03 -12.21 -9.35
N GLU A 113 5.28 -11.86 -9.05
CA GLU A 113 5.87 -12.14 -7.73
C GLU A 113 5.21 -11.31 -6.63
N ALA A 114 4.92 -10.04 -6.91
CA ALA A 114 4.25 -9.16 -5.94
C ALA A 114 2.84 -9.68 -5.63
N ALA A 115 2.07 -10.03 -6.65
CA ALA A 115 0.73 -10.59 -6.47
C ALA A 115 0.74 -11.88 -5.66
N ALA A 116 1.77 -12.73 -5.87
CA ALA A 116 1.92 -13.98 -5.13
C ALA A 116 2.40 -13.77 -3.68
N THR A 117 3.08 -12.66 -3.41
CA THR A 117 3.71 -12.39 -2.11
C THR A 117 2.79 -11.67 -1.13
N VAL A 118 1.94 -10.74 -1.61
CA VAL A 118 1.08 -9.98 -0.70
C VAL A 118 0.14 -10.87 0.08
N SER A 119 -0.05 -10.54 1.35
CA SER A 119 -0.84 -11.33 2.28
C SER A 119 -2.34 -11.08 2.14
N SER A 120 -2.73 -9.92 1.59
CA SER A 120 -4.12 -9.53 1.44
C SER A 120 -4.63 -9.80 0.02
N SER A 121 -5.81 -10.42 -0.09
CA SER A 121 -6.44 -10.68 -1.40
C SER A 121 -6.82 -9.38 -2.11
N THR A 122 -7.22 -8.35 -1.36
CA THR A 122 -7.56 -7.05 -1.94
C THR A 122 -6.33 -6.36 -2.51
N ASN A 123 -5.19 -6.45 -1.82
CA ASN A 123 -3.93 -5.93 -2.31
C ASN A 123 -3.51 -6.62 -3.62
N ARG A 124 -3.71 -7.93 -3.69
CA ARG A 124 -3.43 -8.71 -4.91
C ARG A 124 -4.30 -8.23 -6.07
N GLU A 125 -5.60 -8.06 -5.84
CA GLU A 125 -6.52 -7.60 -6.86
C GLU A 125 -6.11 -6.26 -7.44
N VAL A 126 -5.68 -5.32 -6.61
CA VAL A 126 -5.25 -4.01 -7.07
C VAL A 126 -3.96 -4.11 -7.90
N ILE A 127 -2.99 -4.91 -7.44
CA ILE A 127 -1.75 -5.14 -8.20
C ILE A 127 -2.07 -5.74 -9.57
N GLU A 128 -2.92 -6.74 -9.62
CA GLU A 128 -3.30 -7.39 -10.88
C GLU A 128 -4.06 -6.46 -11.83
N SER A 129 -4.85 -5.55 -11.28
CA SER A 129 -5.57 -4.56 -12.10
C SER A 129 -4.61 -3.60 -12.81
N LEU A 130 -3.51 -3.25 -12.17
CA LEU A 130 -2.50 -2.36 -12.75
C LEU A 130 -1.69 -3.02 -13.87
N ARG A 131 -1.62 -4.33 -13.87
CA ARG A 131 -0.96 -5.09 -14.94
C ARG A 131 -1.58 -4.78 -16.30
N LEU A 132 -2.90 -4.65 -16.36
CA LEU A 132 -3.59 -4.36 -17.60
C LEU A 132 -3.21 -2.99 -18.16
N GLU A 133 -2.98 -2.01 -17.28
CA GLU A 133 -2.53 -0.69 -17.67
C GLU A 133 -1.10 -0.70 -18.20
N LEU A 134 -0.24 -1.53 -17.62
CA LEU A 134 1.17 -1.64 -18.02
C LEU A 134 1.35 -2.30 -19.39
N LEU A 135 0.35 -2.99 -19.90
CA LEU A 135 0.40 -3.67 -21.20
C LEU A 135 0.02 -2.76 -22.38
N TRP A 136 -0.43 -1.54 -22.11
CA TRP A 136 -0.88 -0.60 -23.14
C TRP A 136 0.18 0.43 -23.53
#